data_db3636feef9e8ecfa778a2464ba7ba93
#
_entry.id   db3636feef9e8ecfa778a2464ba7ba93
#
_cell.length_a   1.000
_cell.length_b   1.000
_cell.length_c   1.000
_cell.angle_alpha   90.00
_cell.angle_beta   90.00
_cell.angle_gamma   90.00
#
_symmetry.space_group_name_H-M   'P 1'
#
loop_
_entity.id
_entity.type
_entity.pdbx_description
1 polymer ?
#
loop_
_entity_poly.entity_id
_entity_poly.type
_entity_poly.pdbx_seq_one_letter_code
_entity_poly.pdbx_strand_id
1 'polypeptide(L)' 'MNLLEHYVTNITHEEPIENNGMLFFKIVCDVDCYGNKAIQTEVLLTEDDYAEVKSKGYYFA' A
#
# COMPACT_ATOMS: atom_id res chain seq x y z
N MET A 1 7.63 15.88 -9.59
CA MET A 1 7.79 14.52 -9.03
C MET A 1 6.83 13.58 -9.76
N ASN A 2 7.33 12.46 -10.24
CA ASN A 2 6.50 11.48 -10.93
C ASN A 2 6.08 10.39 -9.95
N LEU A 3 4.77 10.27 -9.78
CA LEU A 3 4.21 9.19 -8.97
C LEU A 3 3.96 7.98 -9.87
N LEU A 4 4.37 6.82 -9.42
CA LEU A 4 4.22 5.58 -10.16
C LEU A 4 3.20 4.68 -9.48
N GLU A 5 2.50 3.90 -10.28
CA GLU A 5 1.54 2.92 -9.78
C GLU A 5 2.28 1.74 -9.16
N HIS A 6 1.95 1.45 -7.90
CA HIS A 6 2.48 0.31 -7.18
C HIS A 6 1.34 -0.70 -7.03
N TYR A 7 1.40 -1.78 -7.78
CA TYR A 7 0.36 -2.82 -7.77
C TYR A 7 0.56 -3.73 -6.57
N VAL A 8 -0.51 -3.92 -5.81
CA VAL A 8 -0.50 -4.66 -4.55
C VAL A 8 -1.27 -5.97 -4.72
N THR A 9 -0.64 -7.08 -4.34
CA THR A 9 -1.25 -8.42 -4.34
C THR A 9 -0.84 -9.17 -3.09
N ASN A 10 -1.53 -10.28 -2.81
CA ASN A 10 -1.19 -11.19 -1.72
C ASN A 10 -1.03 -10.50 -0.37
N ILE A 11 -2.02 -9.71 0.01
CA ILE A 11 -2.03 -9.05 1.32
C ILE A 11 -2.24 -10.12 2.40
N THR A 12 -1.27 -10.24 3.30
CA THR A 12 -1.30 -11.24 4.38
C THR A 12 -1.52 -10.61 5.76
N HIS A 13 -1.37 -9.30 5.86
CA HIS A 13 -1.57 -8.58 7.12
C HIS A 13 -2.08 -7.18 6.83
N GLU A 14 -3.05 -6.72 7.62
CA GLU A 14 -3.57 -5.35 7.56
C GLU A 14 -3.77 -4.87 8.99
N GLU A 15 -3.22 -3.72 9.32
CA GLU A 15 -3.29 -3.17 10.66
C GLU A 15 -3.51 -1.66 10.60
N PRO A 16 -4.59 -1.13 11.23
CA PRO A 16 -4.77 0.30 11.34
C PRO A 16 -3.81 0.88 12.37
N ILE A 17 -3.21 2.01 12.05
CA ILE A 17 -2.29 2.72 12.94
C ILE A 17 -2.72 4.17 13.01
N GLU A 18 -3.00 4.66 14.22
CA GLU A 18 -3.30 6.06 14.44
C GLU A 18 -2.06 6.76 14.97
N ASN A 19 -1.70 7.88 14.36
CA ASN A 19 -0.55 8.68 14.76
C ASN A 19 -0.88 10.16 14.62
N ASN A 20 -0.83 10.90 15.74
CA ASN A 20 -1.12 12.33 15.76
C ASN A 20 -2.47 12.69 15.13
N GLY A 21 -3.50 11.87 15.38
CA GLY A 21 -4.83 12.08 14.84
C GLY A 21 -5.00 11.68 13.39
N MET A 22 -3.96 11.13 12.76
CA MET A 22 -4.03 10.63 11.38
C MET A 22 -4.06 9.11 11.38
N LEU A 23 -4.91 8.56 10.52
CA LEU A 23 -5.04 7.12 10.38
C LEU A 23 -4.23 6.62 9.19
N PHE A 24 -3.40 5.61 9.45
CA PHE A 24 -2.62 4.90 8.43
C PHE A 24 -2.95 3.42 8.51
N PHE A 25 -2.63 2.71 7.43
CA PHE A 25 -2.75 1.25 7.39
C PHE A 25 -1.41 0.64 7.06
N LYS A 26 -0.94 -0.24 7.94
CA LYS A 26 0.26 -1.03 7.68
C LYS A 26 -0.17 -2.36 7.09
N ILE A 27 0.30 -2.66 5.88
CA ILE A 27 -0.02 -3.92 5.22
C ILE A 27 1.26 -4.67 4.88
N VAL A 28 1.18 -5.99 4.87
CA VAL A 28 2.25 -6.85 4.35
C VAL A 28 1.71 -7.48 3.08
N CYS A 29 2.41 -7.28 1.98
CA CYS A 29 1.92 -7.65 0.66
C CYS A 29 3.06 -7.76 -0.34
N ASP A 30 2.72 -8.25 -1.53
CA ASP A 30 3.62 -8.19 -2.68
C ASP A 30 3.34 -6.89 -3.43
N VAL A 31 4.40 -6.20 -3.84
CA VAL A 31 4.29 -4.95 -4.60
C VAL A 31 5.06 -5.10 -5.91
N ASP A 32 4.41 -4.70 -7.00
CA ASP A 32 5.03 -4.66 -8.32
C ASP A 32 4.93 -3.23 -8.86
N CYS A 33 6.09 -2.62 -9.11
CA CYS A 33 6.17 -1.30 -9.71
C CYS A 33 7.00 -1.41 -10.99
N TYR A 34 6.30 -1.54 -12.13
CA TYR A 34 6.93 -1.62 -13.46
C TYR A 34 8.04 -2.67 -13.54
N GLY A 35 7.74 -3.88 -13.04
CA GLY A 35 8.68 -5.00 -13.06
C GLY A 35 9.59 -5.10 -11.84
N ASN A 36 9.65 -4.07 -11.01
CA ASN A 36 10.39 -4.12 -9.74
C ASN A 36 9.46 -4.71 -8.68
N LYS A 37 9.77 -5.92 -8.25
CA LYS A 37 8.91 -6.67 -7.33
C LYS A 37 9.51 -6.76 -5.94
N ALA A 38 8.67 -6.51 -4.94
CA ALA A 38 8.98 -6.75 -3.54
C ALA A 38 7.99 -7.78 -3.00
N ILE A 39 8.49 -8.87 -2.42
CA ILE A 39 7.66 -9.99 -1.96
C ILE A 39 7.47 -9.87 -0.46
N GLN A 40 6.19 -9.89 -0.02
CA GLN A 40 5.80 -9.83 1.39
C GLN A 40 6.52 -8.70 2.12
N THR A 41 6.44 -7.51 1.53
CA THR A 41 7.04 -6.30 2.09
C THR A 41 6.00 -5.54 2.93
N GLU A 42 6.49 -4.77 3.88
CA GLU A 42 5.66 -3.93 4.73
C GLU A 42 5.48 -2.56 4.08
N VAL A 43 4.24 -2.13 3.96
CA VAL A 43 3.89 -0.84 3.34
C VAL A 43 2.99 -0.07 4.28
N LEU A 44 3.27 1.21 4.47
CA LEU A 44 2.42 2.11 5.25
C LEU A 44 1.63 2.99 4.30
N LEU A 45 0.32 2.90 4.35
CA LEU A 45 -0.59 3.62 3.45
C LEU A 45 -1.44 4.61 4.22
N THR A 46 -1.73 5.75 3.59
CA THR A 46 -2.76 6.67 4.08
C THR A 46 -4.15 6.06 3.85
N GLU A 47 -5.19 6.64 4.43
CA GLU A 47 -6.56 6.18 4.20
C GLU A 47 -6.91 6.20 2.71
N ASP A 48 -6.53 7.26 2.00
CA ASP A 48 -6.83 7.40 0.57
C ASP A 48 -6.10 6.32 -0.25
N ASP A 49 -4.82 6.09 0.02
CA ASP A 49 -4.04 5.07 -0.67
C ASP A 49 -4.58 3.67 -0.37
N TYR A 50 -4.97 3.43 0.88
CA TYR A 50 -5.56 2.15 1.27
C TYR A 50 -6.88 1.91 0.52
N ALA A 51 -7.73 2.94 0.40
CA ALA A 51 -8.97 2.84 -0.37
C ALA A 51 -8.69 2.56 -1.85
N GLU A 52 -7.66 3.18 -2.43
CA GLU A 52 -7.24 2.91 -3.81
C GLU A 52 -6.83 1.46 -3.99
N VAL A 53 -6.02 0.94 -3.08
CA VAL A 53 -5.58 -0.47 -3.12
C VAL A 53 -6.77 -1.40 -3.04
N LYS A 54 -7.74 -1.12 -2.15
CA LYS A 54 -8.92 -1.97 -1.99
C LYS A 54 -9.84 -1.93 -3.21
N SER A 55 -9.95 -0.79 -3.88
CA SER A 55 -10.85 -0.62 -5.02
C SER A 55 -10.19 -0.91 -6.36
N LYS A 56 -8.92 -0.56 -6.53
CA LYS A 56 -8.22 -0.62 -7.82
C LYS A 56 -7.05 -1.59 -7.84
N GLY A 57 -6.52 -1.97 -6.67
CA GLY A 57 -5.38 -2.88 -6.57
C GLY A 57 -4.03 -2.19 -6.66
N TYR A 58 -3.97 -0.88 -6.64
CA TYR A 58 -2.70 -0.13 -6.68
C TYR A 58 -2.81 1.18 -5.92
N TYR A 59 -1.64 1.76 -5.61
CA TYR A 59 -1.54 3.12 -5.08
C TYR A 59 -0.40 3.85 -5.80
N PHE A 60 -0.37 5.16 -5.68
CA PHE A 60 0.68 5.99 -6.29
C PHE A 60 1.73 6.38 -5.25
N ALA A 61 2.98 6.25 -5.63
CA ALA A 61 4.10 6.65 -4.78
C ALA A 61 5.32 7.08 -5.60
#